data_38adb2d475fc10250f5517f98b3d5da0
#
_entry.id   38adb2d475fc10250f5517f98b3d5da0
#
_cell.length_a   1.000
_cell.length_b   1.000
_cell.length_c   1.000
_cell.angle_alpha   90.00
_cell.angle_beta   90.00
_cell.angle_gamma   90.00
#
_symmetry.space_group_name_H-M   'P 1'
#
loop_
_entity.id
_entity.type
_entity.pdbx_description
1 polymer ?
#
loop_
_entity_poly.entity_id
_entity_poly.type
_entity_poly.pdbx_seq_one_letter_code
_entity_poly.pdbx_strand_id
1 'polypeptide(L)'
;MDIQDVNVATTLHLCGMLVILYLFKLIELEARRHPQPRAAPADVLPPPPADVLAPAPARAADVPVAPPPLPPGEPVDQQPARRRRRREGPRRQRTVWVRPWVGRREQLGFYDCLLRELEAEDRAAYRQFMRMTPELFNLIEARVAPHIQKSDTNFRRAIEPGLKLAATLHYLATGNTFRSIAFTFRLPHNTISTFLPDVIDAIITEFSDEIKLPDTPDRWMDVSNEFERQWNFPHCIGALDGKHIAIRKPSGTGTIYYNYKKYFSIVLLALVDANYLFRYIDVGASGAGSDAGIFNNCELKEMIEGAELQLPPATPLVQGQRHVPFFIVGDEAFALKTWLMKPIPLRQQTRRQRIYNYRISRARRVVENAFGILAARFRIFFTAIPLPPERVQKLVVACCCLHNLFRRQQGRVNGAALVDREDENGRLVEGQWRQQQQRHFDDIQRLNYGRQLEEAKTLRDYLVDYVNSPEGSVAWQENMV
;
A
#
# COMPACT_ATOMS: atom_id res chain seq x y z
N MET A 1 -48.76 14.40 -16.93
CA MET A 1 -47.38 14.90 -16.63
C MET A 1 -47.24 16.17 -17.44
N ASP A 2 -47.31 17.29 -16.73
CA ASP A 2 -47.37 18.60 -17.37
C ASP A 2 -46.03 19.02 -17.97
N ILE A 3 -46.10 19.67 -19.14
CA ILE A 3 -44.93 20.21 -19.90
C ILE A 3 -44.16 21.25 -19.06
N GLN A 4 -44.74 21.78 -17.99
CA GLN A 4 -44.07 22.71 -17.07
C GLN A 4 -43.06 22.03 -16.15
N ASP A 5 -43.28 20.79 -15.72
CA ASP A 5 -42.37 20.07 -14.83
C ASP A 5 -41.07 19.60 -15.52
N VAL A 6 -41.16 19.29 -16.82
CA VAL A 6 -39.97 18.94 -17.64
C VAL A 6 -39.03 20.13 -17.85
N ASN A 7 -39.60 21.34 -17.95
CA ASN A 7 -38.81 22.56 -18.14
C ASN A 7 -38.04 22.98 -16.89
N VAL A 8 -38.59 22.76 -15.69
CA VAL A 8 -37.89 23.11 -14.42
C VAL A 8 -36.73 22.17 -14.15
N ALA A 9 -36.91 20.86 -14.37
CA ALA A 9 -35.85 19.87 -14.19
C ALA A 9 -34.68 20.10 -15.17
N THR A 10 -34.98 20.41 -16.45
CA THR A 10 -33.99 20.69 -17.47
C THR A 10 -33.24 21.99 -17.17
N THR A 11 -33.93 23.01 -16.68
CA THR A 11 -33.33 24.31 -16.31
C THR A 11 -32.41 24.17 -15.09
N LEU A 12 -32.78 23.38 -14.09
CA LEU A 12 -31.96 23.08 -12.92
C LEU A 12 -30.68 22.29 -13.30
N HIS A 13 -30.80 21.36 -14.24
CA HIS A 13 -29.66 20.59 -14.74
C HIS A 13 -28.66 21.46 -15.52
N LEU A 14 -29.15 22.35 -16.38
CA LEU A 14 -28.36 23.33 -17.10
C LEU A 14 -27.67 24.34 -16.16
N CYS A 15 -28.35 24.82 -15.12
CA CYS A 15 -27.76 25.67 -14.10
C CYS A 15 -26.66 24.95 -13.31
N GLY A 16 -26.85 23.67 -12.97
CA GLY A 16 -25.82 22.84 -12.31
C GLY A 16 -24.57 22.67 -13.17
N MET A 17 -24.72 22.39 -14.46
CA MET A 17 -23.60 22.29 -15.40
C MET A 17 -22.86 23.62 -15.59
N LEU A 18 -23.58 24.75 -15.66
CA LEU A 18 -22.99 26.09 -15.78
C LEU A 18 -22.19 26.47 -14.53
N VAL A 19 -22.65 26.10 -13.32
CA VAL A 19 -21.91 26.33 -12.07
C VAL A 19 -20.62 25.50 -12.04
N ILE A 20 -20.66 24.24 -12.48
CA ILE A 20 -19.49 23.39 -12.57
C ILE A 20 -18.47 23.96 -13.58
N LEU A 21 -18.91 24.37 -14.76
CA LEU A 21 -18.06 25.00 -15.77
C LEU A 21 -17.46 26.33 -15.29
N TYR A 22 -18.21 27.11 -14.55
CA TYR A 22 -17.74 28.36 -13.97
C TYR A 22 -16.68 28.12 -12.88
N LEU A 23 -16.85 27.11 -12.04
CA LEU A 23 -15.86 26.69 -11.04
C LEU A 23 -14.57 26.16 -11.68
N PHE A 24 -14.67 25.40 -12.77
CA PHE A 24 -13.50 24.97 -13.54
C PHE A 24 -12.73 26.16 -14.13
N LYS A 25 -13.46 27.15 -14.65
CA LYS A 25 -12.84 28.34 -15.21
C LYS A 25 -12.19 29.25 -14.17
N LEU A 26 -12.75 29.30 -12.95
CA LEU A 26 -12.14 29.98 -11.81
C LEU A 26 -10.83 29.30 -11.37
N ILE A 27 -10.81 27.98 -11.28
CA ILE A 27 -9.60 27.18 -10.94
C ILE A 27 -8.51 27.42 -12.01
N GLU A 28 -8.89 27.44 -13.27
CA GLU A 28 -7.94 27.70 -14.38
C GLU A 28 -7.39 29.14 -14.37
N LEU A 29 -8.21 30.10 -13.98
CA LEU A 29 -7.79 31.51 -13.82
C LEU A 29 -6.90 31.70 -12.58
N GLU A 30 -7.14 30.99 -11.50
CA GLU A 30 -6.30 31.03 -10.30
C GLU A 30 -4.94 30.34 -10.55
N ALA A 31 -4.91 29.25 -11.29
CA ALA A 31 -3.67 28.60 -11.75
C ALA A 31 -2.82 29.51 -12.67
N ARG A 32 -3.46 30.39 -13.44
CA ARG A 32 -2.77 31.39 -14.27
C ARG A 32 -2.29 32.61 -13.47
N ARG A 33 -2.88 32.92 -12.32
CA ARG A 33 -2.47 34.05 -11.44
C ARG A 33 -1.25 33.74 -10.58
N HIS A 34 -0.93 32.48 -10.36
CA HIS A 34 0.28 32.04 -9.65
C HIS A 34 1.09 31.06 -10.51
N PRO A 35 1.82 31.59 -11.54
CA PRO A 35 2.74 30.75 -12.29
C PRO A 35 3.84 30.27 -11.31
N GLN A 36 3.97 28.95 -11.19
CA GLN A 36 5.10 28.35 -10.48
C GLN A 36 6.41 28.90 -11.07
N PRO A 37 7.39 29.33 -10.26
CA PRO A 37 8.67 29.77 -10.78
C PRO A 37 9.33 28.64 -11.57
N ARG A 38 9.59 28.87 -12.85
CA ARG A 38 10.41 27.99 -13.67
C ARG A 38 11.78 27.89 -13.03
N ALA A 39 12.22 26.66 -12.75
CA ALA A 39 13.58 26.38 -12.33
C ALA A 39 14.56 26.98 -13.33
N ALA A 40 15.42 27.91 -12.88
CA ALA A 40 16.52 28.43 -13.65
C ALA A 40 17.50 27.28 -13.98
N PRO A 41 18.16 27.31 -15.14
CA PRO A 41 19.19 26.33 -15.46
C PRO A 41 20.33 26.47 -14.47
N ALA A 42 20.81 25.31 -13.96
CA ALA A 42 21.91 25.25 -13.05
C ALA A 42 23.19 25.73 -13.74
N ASP A 43 23.72 26.87 -13.29
CA ASP A 43 25.04 27.32 -13.64
C ASP A 43 26.07 26.35 -13.08
N VAL A 44 26.86 25.77 -13.98
CA VAL A 44 27.98 24.88 -13.68
C VAL A 44 29.11 25.75 -13.11
N LEU A 45 29.32 25.64 -11.78
CA LEU A 45 30.54 26.19 -11.17
C LEU A 45 31.72 25.27 -11.49
N PRO A 46 32.91 25.81 -11.85
CA PRO A 46 34.09 25.02 -12.08
C PRO A 46 34.66 24.45 -10.77
N PRO A 47 35.35 23.29 -10.80
CA PRO A 47 35.92 22.66 -9.62
C PRO A 47 37.12 23.47 -9.08
N PRO A 48 37.35 23.51 -7.75
CA PRO A 48 38.50 24.15 -7.16
C PRO A 48 39.79 23.37 -7.46
N PRO A 49 40.95 24.03 -7.48
CA PRO A 49 42.22 23.39 -7.81
C PRO A 49 42.69 22.45 -6.69
N ALA A 50 43.30 21.35 -7.12
CA ALA A 50 43.90 20.35 -6.25
C ALA A 50 45.22 20.91 -5.67
N ASP A 51 45.28 21.10 -4.35
CA ASP A 51 46.51 21.27 -3.63
C ASP A 51 46.87 20.02 -2.84
N VAL A 52 48.09 19.61 -3.08
CA VAL A 52 48.78 18.44 -2.59
C VAL A 52 49.11 18.64 -1.09
N LEU A 53 48.67 17.71 -0.24
CA LEU A 53 49.24 17.55 1.10
C LEU A 53 49.49 16.08 1.40
N ALA A 54 50.75 15.82 1.75
CA ALA A 54 51.34 14.52 2.04
C ALA A 54 50.73 13.81 3.27
N PRO A 55 50.88 12.46 3.39
CA PRO A 55 50.32 11.70 4.49
C PRO A 55 51.20 11.81 5.76
N ALA A 56 50.54 12.06 6.90
CA ALA A 56 51.15 11.95 8.24
C ALA A 56 51.03 10.52 8.79
N PRO A 57 51.95 10.08 9.68
CA PRO A 57 52.12 8.68 10.03
C PRO A 57 51.09 8.15 11.03
N ALA A 58 50.85 6.84 10.93
CA ALA A 58 49.97 6.08 11.81
C ALA A 58 50.35 6.18 13.29
N ARG A 59 49.41 6.51 14.17
CA ARG A 59 49.53 6.33 15.61
C ARG A 59 48.72 5.12 16.08
N ALA A 60 49.31 4.43 17.04
CA ALA A 60 48.91 3.17 17.64
C ALA A 60 47.50 3.23 18.29
N ALA A 61 46.87 2.06 18.33
CA ALA A 61 45.61 1.78 18.94
C ALA A 61 45.52 2.20 20.42
N ASP A 62 44.57 3.08 20.76
CA ASP A 62 44.21 3.33 22.14
C ASP A 62 42.98 2.48 22.52
N VAL A 63 43.19 1.69 23.56
CA VAL A 63 42.16 0.90 24.27
C VAL A 63 41.22 1.88 24.99
N PRO A 64 39.87 1.70 24.95
CA PRO A 64 38.97 2.57 25.67
C PRO A 64 39.06 2.33 27.18
N VAL A 65 39.52 3.34 27.92
CA VAL A 65 39.46 3.39 29.38
C VAL A 65 38.05 3.78 29.80
N ALA A 66 37.49 2.99 30.72
CA ALA A 66 36.18 3.26 31.31
C ALA A 66 36.16 4.62 32.06
N PRO A 67 35.09 5.40 31.98
CA PRO A 67 34.99 6.66 32.74
C PRO A 67 34.92 6.41 34.25
N PRO A 68 35.48 7.31 35.08
CA PRO A 68 35.46 7.19 36.54
C PRO A 68 34.01 7.35 37.09
N PRO A 69 33.70 6.76 38.27
CA PRO A 69 32.40 6.88 38.90
C PRO A 69 32.11 8.31 39.33
N LEU A 70 30.86 8.76 39.08
CA LEU A 70 30.37 10.08 39.51
C LEU A 70 30.31 10.17 41.05
N PRO A 71 30.57 11.35 41.64
CA PRO A 71 30.44 11.53 43.07
C PRO A 71 28.95 11.46 43.49
N PRO A 72 28.66 11.09 44.77
CA PRO A 72 27.29 10.99 45.24
C PRO A 72 26.60 12.37 45.19
N GLY A 73 25.50 12.40 44.39
CA GLY A 73 24.72 13.61 44.18
C GLY A 73 23.98 14.05 45.45
N GLU A 74 24.00 15.35 45.68
CA GLU A 74 23.12 16.02 46.64
C GLU A 74 21.66 15.77 46.30
N PRO A 75 20.74 15.78 47.26
CA PRO A 75 19.32 15.51 47.00
C PRO A 75 18.73 16.62 46.13
N VAL A 76 18.34 16.21 44.91
CA VAL A 76 17.61 17.06 43.95
C VAL A 76 16.24 17.36 44.58
N ASP A 77 16.04 18.59 44.95
CA ASP A 77 14.76 19.14 45.37
C ASP A 77 13.71 18.89 44.28
N GLN A 78 12.82 17.92 44.53
CA GLN A 78 11.71 17.60 43.63
C GLN A 78 10.69 18.76 43.68
N GLN A 79 10.90 19.75 42.84
CA GLN A 79 9.84 20.71 42.56
C GLN A 79 8.64 19.96 41.98
N PRO A 80 7.45 20.04 42.59
CA PRO A 80 6.27 19.37 42.09
C PRO A 80 5.96 19.89 40.68
N ALA A 81 5.86 18.99 39.73
CA ALA A 81 5.47 19.28 38.36
C ALA A 81 4.30 20.28 38.37
N ARG A 82 4.51 21.48 37.84
CA ARG A 82 3.48 22.50 37.68
C ARG A 82 2.34 21.89 36.86
N ARG A 83 1.34 21.28 37.55
CA ARG A 83 0.03 20.96 36.98
C ARG A 83 -0.48 22.27 36.37
N ARG A 84 -0.50 22.36 35.04
CA ARG A 84 -1.20 23.41 34.31
C ARG A 84 -2.63 23.43 34.86
N ARG A 85 -2.93 24.35 35.78
CA ARG A 85 -4.30 24.64 36.20
C ARG A 85 -5.08 24.96 34.93
N ARG A 86 -5.92 23.99 34.49
CA ARG A 86 -6.97 24.27 33.52
C ARG A 86 -7.70 25.50 34.08
N ARG A 87 -7.64 26.61 33.33
CA ARG A 87 -8.46 27.78 33.62
C ARG A 87 -9.91 27.28 33.54
N GLU A 88 -10.54 27.13 34.68
CA GLU A 88 -11.98 26.97 34.83
C GLU A 88 -12.65 28.30 34.53
N GLY A 89 -12.64 28.68 33.26
CA GLY A 89 -13.56 29.70 32.78
C GLY A 89 -14.96 29.12 32.75
N PRO A 90 -16.03 29.90 32.94
CA PRO A 90 -17.39 29.43 32.93
C PRO A 90 -17.60 28.62 31.62
N ARG A 91 -18.01 27.33 31.74
CA ARG A 91 -18.33 26.49 30.61
C ARG A 91 -19.41 27.21 29.84
N ARG A 92 -19.09 27.69 28.63
CA ARG A 92 -20.09 28.26 27.71
C ARG A 92 -21.23 27.25 27.59
N GLN A 93 -22.43 27.65 28.02
CA GLN A 93 -23.63 26.85 27.85
C GLN A 93 -23.78 26.52 26.36
N ARG A 94 -23.91 25.24 26.04
CA ARG A 94 -24.13 24.80 24.65
C ARG A 94 -25.55 25.17 24.25
N THR A 95 -25.68 26.14 23.36
CA THR A 95 -26.95 26.62 22.84
C THR A 95 -27.50 25.74 21.73
N VAL A 96 -26.64 24.93 21.08
CA VAL A 96 -27.01 24.03 19.96
C VAL A 96 -26.32 22.69 20.12
N TRP A 97 -27.09 21.60 20.20
CA TRP A 97 -26.59 20.23 20.30
C TRP A 97 -26.17 19.65 18.93
N VAL A 98 -26.94 19.92 17.88
CA VAL A 98 -26.67 19.49 16.51
C VAL A 98 -26.78 20.73 15.61
N ARG A 99 -25.77 20.98 14.80
CA ARG A 99 -25.84 22.08 13.82
C ARG A 99 -26.99 21.81 12.82
N PRO A 100 -27.78 22.81 12.42
CA PRO A 100 -28.96 22.61 11.55
C PRO A 100 -28.63 21.83 10.26
N TRP A 101 -27.49 22.11 9.61
CA TRP A 101 -27.11 21.42 8.38
C TRP A 101 -26.75 19.93 8.61
N VAL A 102 -26.25 19.57 9.79
CA VAL A 102 -25.99 18.17 10.19
C VAL A 102 -27.32 17.48 10.51
N GLY A 103 -28.28 18.19 11.14
CA GLY A 103 -29.62 17.65 11.45
C GLY A 103 -30.42 17.25 10.21
N ARG A 104 -30.14 17.88 9.05
CA ARG A 104 -30.80 17.56 7.76
C ARG A 104 -30.07 16.45 6.99
N ARG A 105 -29.29 15.61 7.66
CA ARG A 105 -28.51 14.54 7.03
C ARG A 105 -29.41 13.54 6.29
N GLU A 106 -30.47 13.05 6.93
CA GLU A 106 -31.39 12.07 6.37
C GLU A 106 -32.09 12.57 5.10
N GLN A 107 -32.26 13.90 4.96
CA GLN A 107 -32.94 14.53 3.84
C GLN A 107 -32.00 14.97 2.71
N LEU A 108 -30.75 15.29 3.02
CA LEU A 108 -29.83 15.94 2.10
C LEU A 108 -28.39 15.34 2.20
N GLY A 109 -28.20 14.26 2.93
CA GLY A 109 -26.92 13.58 3.07
C GLY A 109 -26.65 12.67 1.88
N PHE A 110 -25.37 12.59 1.48
CA PHE A 110 -24.98 11.75 0.36
C PHE A 110 -25.40 10.28 0.54
N TYR A 111 -25.21 9.72 1.74
CA TYR A 111 -25.54 8.33 2.04
C TYR A 111 -27.04 8.05 1.95
N ASP A 112 -27.85 8.91 2.55
CA ASP A 112 -29.28 8.69 2.67
C ASP A 112 -30.05 8.98 1.36
N CYS A 113 -29.51 9.84 0.49
CA CYS A 113 -30.15 10.26 -0.74
C CYS A 113 -29.40 9.70 -1.97
N LEU A 114 -28.30 10.35 -2.36
CA LEU A 114 -27.63 10.07 -3.63
C LEU A 114 -27.09 8.65 -3.73
N LEU A 115 -26.56 8.06 -2.63
CA LEU A 115 -26.04 6.71 -2.70
C LEU A 115 -27.14 5.67 -2.97
N ARG A 116 -28.33 5.85 -2.37
CA ARG A 116 -29.49 4.99 -2.63
C ARG A 116 -30.06 5.19 -4.03
N GLU A 117 -30.09 6.42 -4.52
CA GLU A 117 -30.45 6.76 -5.89
C GLU A 117 -29.52 6.08 -6.89
N LEU A 118 -28.19 6.21 -6.71
CA LEU A 118 -27.20 5.55 -7.55
C LEU A 118 -27.27 4.01 -7.50
N GLU A 119 -27.60 3.43 -6.34
CA GLU A 119 -27.82 2.00 -6.22
C GLU A 119 -28.99 1.52 -7.06
N ALA A 120 -30.07 2.29 -7.08
CA ALA A 120 -31.31 1.96 -7.79
C ALA A 120 -31.22 2.26 -9.29
N GLU A 121 -30.62 3.39 -9.68
CA GLU A 121 -30.75 3.94 -11.03
C GLU A 121 -29.45 3.88 -11.83
N ASP A 122 -28.25 4.04 -11.22
CA ASP A 122 -26.97 4.06 -11.88
C ASP A 122 -25.89 3.31 -11.11
N ARG A 123 -25.88 2.00 -11.27
CA ARG A 123 -24.89 1.12 -10.63
C ARG A 123 -23.44 1.36 -11.10
N ALA A 124 -23.26 1.98 -12.29
CA ALA A 124 -21.93 2.31 -12.80
C ALA A 124 -21.36 3.52 -12.03
N ALA A 125 -22.17 4.58 -11.84
CA ALA A 125 -21.81 5.72 -11.01
C ALA A 125 -21.62 5.32 -9.53
N TYR A 126 -22.47 4.43 -8.98
CA TYR A 126 -22.27 3.86 -7.65
C TYR A 126 -20.88 3.22 -7.52
N ARG A 127 -20.51 2.33 -8.47
CA ARG A 127 -19.21 1.66 -8.49
C ARG A 127 -18.05 2.65 -8.65
N GLN A 128 -18.22 3.68 -9.46
CA GLN A 128 -17.23 4.73 -9.63
C GLN A 128 -16.98 5.50 -8.33
N PHE A 129 -18.02 5.78 -7.57
CA PHE A 129 -17.94 6.53 -6.31
C PHE A 129 -17.44 5.67 -5.15
N MET A 130 -18.05 4.50 -4.92
CA MET A 130 -17.73 3.60 -3.80
C MET A 130 -16.54 2.68 -4.06
N ARG A 131 -16.09 2.58 -5.32
CA ARG A 131 -15.04 1.65 -5.79
C ARG A 131 -15.40 0.17 -5.64
N MET A 132 -16.68 -0.14 -5.42
CA MET A 132 -17.23 -1.48 -5.29
C MET A 132 -18.69 -1.53 -5.74
N THR A 133 -19.22 -2.73 -5.92
CA THR A 133 -20.67 -2.92 -6.23
C THR A 133 -21.52 -2.80 -4.97
N PRO A 134 -22.83 -2.51 -5.10
CA PRO A 134 -23.76 -2.51 -3.96
C PRO A 134 -23.76 -3.83 -3.17
N GLU A 135 -23.76 -4.96 -3.87
CA GLU A 135 -23.76 -6.28 -3.24
C GLU A 135 -22.54 -6.48 -2.33
N LEU A 136 -21.38 -6.01 -2.79
CA LEU A 136 -20.16 -6.10 -2.04
C LEU A 136 -20.15 -5.15 -0.84
N PHE A 137 -20.71 -3.96 -1.00
CA PHE A 137 -20.92 -3.03 0.12
C PHE A 137 -21.83 -3.64 1.18
N ASN A 138 -22.98 -4.20 0.77
CA ASN A 138 -23.94 -4.83 1.68
C ASN A 138 -23.34 -6.06 2.39
N LEU A 139 -22.50 -6.86 1.70
CA LEU A 139 -21.79 -7.98 2.32
C LEU A 139 -20.83 -7.47 3.43
N ILE A 140 -20.05 -6.43 3.15
CA ILE A 140 -19.13 -5.85 4.13
C ILE A 140 -19.91 -5.23 5.29
N GLU A 141 -20.99 -4.49 5.00
CA GLU A 141 -21.84 -3.89 6.01
C GLU A 141 -22.43 -4.94 6.95
N ALA A 142 -23.01 -6.00 6.41
CA ALA A 142 -23.63 -7.07 7.21
C ALA A 142 -22.65 -7.71 8.22
N ARG A 143 -21.36 -7.85 7.83
CA ARG A 143 -20.34 -8.41 8.71
C ARG A 143 -19.80 -7.39 9.72
N VAL A 144 -19.58 -6.15 9.30
CA VAL A 144 -18.97 -5.10 10.12
C VAL A 144 -19.96 -4.44 11.08
N ALA A 145 -21.25 -4.36 10.71
CA ALA A 145 -22.29 -3.65 11.48
C ALA A 145 -22.38 -4.07 12.96
N PRO A 146 -22.34 -5.37 13.33
CA PRO A 146 -22.41 -5.79 14.73
C PRO A 146 -21.33 -5.18 15.61
N HIS A 147 -20.13 -4.97 15.08
CA HIS A 147 -18.98 -4.43 15.81
C HIS A 147 -19.05 -2.91 16.02
N ILE A 148 -19.73 -2.19 15.13
CA ILE A 148 -19.73 -0.72 15.14
C ILE A 148 -21.08 -0.12 15.47
N GLN A 149 -22.12 -0.93 15.64
CA GLN A 149 -23.44 -0.45 16.05
C GLN A 149 -23.36 0.15 17.46
N LYS A 150 -24.02 1.30 17.65
CA LYS A 150 -24.15 1.96 18.95
C LYS A 150 -25.62 2.20 19.26
N SER A 151 -25.99 2.16 20.53
CA SER A 151 -27.35 2.44 20.98
C SER A 151 -27.66 3.93 20.90
N ASP A 152 -28.91 4.25 20.69
CA ASP A 152 -29.44 5.61 20.79
C ASP A 152 -29.27 6.14 22.21
N THR A 153 -29.08 7.43 22.34
CA THR A 153 -29.07 8.11 23.61
C THR A 153 -30.23 9.07 23.71
N ASN A 154 -30.64 9.46 24.90
CA ASN A 154 -31.74 10.43 25.12
C ASN A 154 -31.51 11.77 24.40
N PHE A 155 -30.29 12.07 24.00
CA PHE A 155 -29.90 13.35 23.37
C PHE A 155 -29.67 13.23 21.86
N ARG A 156 -29.42 12.03 21.34
CA ARG A 156 -29.01 11.85 19.95
C ARG A 156 -29.20 10.39 19.49
N ARG A 157 -29.73 10.26 18.28
CA ARG A 157 -29.71 8.97 17.57
C ARG A 157 -28.29 8.55 17.24
N ALA A 158 -28.01 7.28 17.32
CA ALA A 158 -26.75 6.69 16.88
C ALA A 158 -26.59 6.87 15.37
N ILE A 159 -25.33 6.93 14.93
CA ILE A 159 -25.03 6.93 13.50
C ILE A 159 -25.13 5.49 13.02
N GLU A 160 -25.88 5.27 11.95
CA GLU A 160 -26.05 3.96 11.33
C GLU A 160 -24.70 3.33 10.94
N PRO A 161 -24.54 2.00 11.10
CA PRO A 161 -23.33 1.29 10.70
C PRO A 161 -22.95 1.52 9.24
N GLY A 162 -23.92 1.44 8.31
CA GLY A 162 -23.70 1.65 6.88
C GLY A 162 -23.16 3.04 6.55
N LEU A 163 -23.66 4.08 7.22
CA LEU A 163 -23.13 5.44 7.06
C LEU A 163 -21.67 5.56 7.56
N LYS A 164 -21.33 4.92 8.69
CA LYS A 164 -19.94 4.90 9.19
C LYS A 164 -19.01 4.18 8.21
N LEU A 165 -19.47 3.03 7.71
CA LEU A 165 -18.75 2.24 6.72
C LEU A 165 -18.58 3.02 5.42
N ALA A 166 -19.65 3.60 4.85
CA ALA A 166 -19.59 4.37 3.62
C ALA A 166 -18.62 5.56 3.71
N ALA A 167 -18.67 6.32 4.81
CA ALA A 167 -17.76 7.43 5.04
C ALA A 167 -16.30 6.97 5.18
N THR A 168 -16.05 5.83 5.83
CA THR A 168 -14.72 5.23 5.97
C THR A 168 -14.20 4.75 4.62
N LEU A 169 -14.98 3.98 3.87
CA LEU A 169 -14.60 3.49 2.55
C LEU A 169 -14.35 4.64 1.57
N HIS A 170 -15.14 5.70 1.61
CA HIS A 170 -14.91 6.89 0.81
C HIS A 170 -13.62 7.62 1.20
N TYR A 171 -13.27 7.67 2.51
CA TYR A 171 -11.99 8.18 2.98
C TYR A 171 -10.82 7.39 2.40
N LEU A 172 -10.87 6.06 2.44
CA LEU A 172 -9.85 5.17 1.88
C LEU A 172 -9.74 5.33 0.35
N ALA A 173 -10.90 5.39 -0.34
CA ALA A 173 -10.98 5.48 -1.79
C ALA A 173 -10.46 6.80 -2.36
N THR A 174 -10.55 7.90 -1.61
CA THR A 174 -10.24 9.25 -2.11
C THR A 174 -9.01 9.88 -1.50
N GLY A 175 -8.66 9.53 -0.26
CA GLY A 175 -7.64 10.22 0.53
C GLY A 175 -8.03 11.66 0.94
N ASN A 176 -9.29 12.01 0.81
CA ASN A 176 -9.81 13.34 1.15
C ASN A 176 -9.69 13.63 2.65
N THR A 177 -9.65 14.90 3.02
CA THR A 177 -9.61 15.30 4.43
C THR A 177 -10.91 14.96 5.16
N PHE A 178 -10.86 14.74 6.49
CA PHE A 178 -12.08 14.55 7.30
C PHE A 178 -13.09 15.70 7.17
N ARG A 179 -12.62 16.90 6.85
CA ARG A 179 -13.52 18.04 6.60
C ARG A 179 -14.31 17.87 5.30
N SER A 180 -13.66 17.40 4.23
CA SER A 180 -14.32 17.09 2.96
C SER A 180 -15.37 15.99 3.16
N ILE A 181 -14.97 14.87 3.80
CA ILE A 181 -15.89 13.77 4.13
C ILE A 181 -17.07 14.27 5.00
N ALA A 182 -16.78 15.15 5.96
CA ALA A 182 -17.81 15.73 6.82
C ALA A 182 -18.90 16.48 6.03
N PHE A 183 -18.52 17.22 5.00
CA PHE A 183 -19.49 17.91 4.13
C PHE A 183 -20.28 16.93 3.25
N THR A 184 -19.62 15.95 2.64
CA THR A 184 -20.27 14.94 1.79
C THR A 184 -21.33 14.16 2.55
N PHE A 185 -20.98 13.64 3.73
CA PHE A 185 -21.85 12.78 4.54
C PHE A 185 -22.64 13.53 5.63
N ARG A 186 -22.56 14.85 5.70
CA ARG A 186 -23.17 15.69 6.73
C ARG A 186 -22.88 15.18 8.15
N LEU A 187 -21.63 14.88 8.41
CA LEU A 187 -21.13 14.41 9.70
C LEU A 187 -20.16 15.44 10.30
N PRO A 188 -20.12 15.62 11.64
CA PRO A 188 -19.04 16.40 12.25
C PRO A 188 -17.68 15.70 12.05
N HIS A 189 -16.65 16.43 11.64
CA HIS A 189 -15.31 15.87 11.39
C HIS A 189 -14.71 15.15 12.62
N ASN A 190 -14.99 15.64 13.83
CA ASN A 190 -14.58 14.97 15.07
C ASN A 190 -15.27 13.61 15.25
N THR A 191 -16.51 13.48 14.80
CA THR A 191 -17.26 12.21 14.84
C THR A 191 -16.64 11.18 13.91
N ILE A 192 -16.20 11.62 12.70
CA ILE A 192 -15.50 10.75 11.76
C ILE A 192 -14.19 10.25 12.39
N SER A 193 -13.38 11.14 12.99
CA SER A 193 -12.12 10.73 13.61
C SER A 193 -12.30 9.79 14.82
N THR A 194 -13.50 9.76 15.40
CA THR A 194 -13.83 8.87 16.53
C THR A 194 -14.24 7.49 16.06
N PHE A 195 -15.08 7.37 15.03
CA PHE A 195 -15.56 6.05 14.57
C PHE A 195 -14.66 5.37 13.55
N LEU A 196 -13.82 6.12 12.83
CA LEU A 196 -12.92 5.56 11.81
C LEU A 196 -12.07 4.40 12.35
N PRO A 197 -11.40 4.52 13.51
CA PRO A 197 -10.66 3.40 14.09
C PRO A 197 -11.56 2.19 14.38
N ASP A 198 -12.76 2.40 14.93
CA ASP A 198 -13.71 1.33 15.24
C ASP A 198 -14.08 0.56 13.96
N VAL A 199 -14.32 1.27 12.84
CA VAL A 199 -14.66 0.64 11.55
C VAL A 199 -13.47 -0.10 10.95
N ILE A 200 -12.27 0.47 11.02
CA ILE A 200 -11.03 -0.19 10.54
C ILE A 200 -10.76 -1.48 11.33
N ASP A 201 -10.88 -1.42 12.65
CA ASP A 201 -10.68 -2.60 13.52
C ASP A 201 -11.74 -3.68 13.22
N ALA A 202 -13.00 -3.30 13.00
CA ALA A 202 -14.06 -4.23 12.59
C ALA A 202 -13.79 -4.90 11.23
N ILE A 203 -13.28 -4.14 10.24
CA ILE A 203 -12.87 -4.70 8.94
C ILE A 203 -11.75 -5.73 9.14
N ILE A 204 -10.74 -5.41 9.94
CA ILE A 204 -9.65 -6.36 10.21
C ILE A 204 -10.17 -7.62 10.89
N THR A 205 -11.00 -7.46 11.92
CA THR A 205 -11.58 -8.60 12.66
C THR A 205 -12.34 -9.55 11.74
N GLU A 206 -13.14 -9.00 10.82
CA GLU A 206 -14.01 -9.78 9.95
C GLU A 206 -13.32 -10.35 8.71
N PHE A 207 -12.22 -9.75 8.26
CA PHE A 207 -11.60 -10.09 6.97
C PHE A 207 -10.10 -10.40 7.07
N SER A 208 -9.54 -10.57 8.27
CA SER A 208 -8.12 -10.98 8.40
C SER A 208 -7.82 -12.31 7.74
N ASP A 209 -8.78 -13.24 7.73
CA ASP A 209 -8.66 -14.55 7.08
C ASP A 209 -8.50 -14.48 5.55
N GLU A 210 -8.77 -13.32 4.95
CA GLU A 210 -8.50 -13.10 3.52
C GLU A 210 -7.00 -13.11 3.22
N ILE A 211 -6.16 -12.78 4.21
CA ILE A 211 -4.70 -12.78 4.10
C ILE A 211 -4.16 -13.94 4.94
N LYS A 212 -3.86 -15.03 4.27
CA LYS A 212 -3.22 -16.18 4.92
C LYS A 212 -2.32 -16.95 3.97
N LEU A 213 -1.25 -17.49 4.53
CA LEU A 213 -0.39 -18.43 3.85
C LEU A 213 -1.13 -19.76 3.63
N PRO A 214 -0.83 -20.49 2.56
CA PRO A 214 -1.26 -21.87 2.43
C PRO A 214 -0.79 -22.72 3.62
N ASP A 215 -1.67 -23.57 4.13
CA ASP A 215 -1.47 -24.39 5.34
C ASP A 215 -1.21 -25.87 5.02
N THR A 216 -1.15 -26.23 3.73
CA THR A 216 -0.86 -27.59 3.26
C THR A 216 0.06 -27.58 2.04
N PRO A 217 0.86 -28.64 1.84
CA PRO A 217 1.68 -28.79 0.63
C PRO A 217 0.89 -28.68 -0.67
N ASP A 218 -0.31 -29.24 -0.74
CA ASP A 218 -1.16 -29.21 -1.93
C ASP A 218 -1.59 -27.79 -2.29
N ARG A 219 -1.96 -26.97 -1.30
CA ARG A 219 -2.30 -25.56 -1.55
C ARG A 219 -1.10 -24.72 -1.99
N TRP A 220 0.11 -25.05 -1.52
CA TRP A 220 1.34 -24.43 -2.02
C TRP A 220 1.61 -24.86 -3.47
N MET A 221 1.33 -26.13 -3.79
CA MET A 221 1.42 -26.63 -5.15
C MET A 221 0.46 -25.89 -6.09
N ASP A 222 -0.79 -25.64 -5.67
CA ASP A 222 -1.75 -24.84 -6.43
C ASP A 222 -1.21 -23.44 -6.75
N VAL A 223 -0.59 -22.78 -5.77
CA VAL A 223 0.03 -21.46 -5.97
C VAL A 223 1.17 -21.55 -6.99
N SER A 224 2.02 -22.56 -6.87
CA SER A 224 3.12 -22.78 -7.82
C SER A 224 2.63 -23.05 -9.24
N ASN A 225 1.65 -23.93 -9.40
CA ASN A 225 1.03 -24.25 -10.69
C ASN A 225 0.42 -23.00 -11.35
N GLU A 226 -0.17 -22.08 -10.56
CA GLU A 226 -0.66 -20.82 -11.08
C GLU A 226 0.47 -19.89 -11.58
N PHE A 227 1.61 -19.85 -10.89
CA PHE A 227 2.80 -19.12 -11.38
C PHE A 227 3.37 -19.73 -12.65
N GLU A 228 3.44 -21.05 -12.74
CA GLU A 228 3.86 -21.73 -13.96
C GLU A 228 2.92 -21.44 -15.13
N ARG A 229 1.62 -21.61 -14.92
CA ARG A 229 0.60 -21.45 -15.96
C ARG A 229 0.49 -19.99 -16.47
N GLN A 230 0.54 -19.00 -15.58
CA GLN A 230 0.32 -17.59 -15.94
C GLN A 230 1.62 -16.88 -16.32
N TRP A 231 2.70 -17.20 -15.60
CA TRP A 231 3.97 -16.46 -15.68
C TRP A 231 5.12 -17.31 -16.22
N ASN A 232 4.85 -18.57 -16.55
CA ASN A 232 5.81 -19.55 -17.06
C ASN A 232 7.05 -19.67 -16.14
N PHE A 233 6.85 -19.64 -14.83
CA PHE A 233 7.92 -19.70 -13.85
C PHE A 233 7.59 -20.76 -12.80
N PRO A 234 7.99 -22.03 -13.04
CA PRO A 234 7.64 -23.15 -12.17
C PRO A 234 8.33 -23.05 -10.81
N HIS A 235 7.80 -23.76 -9.83
CA HIS A 235 8.23 -23.78 -8.43
C HIS A 235 8.23 -22.43 -7.71
N CYS A 236 7.77 -21.38 -8.35
CA CYS A 236 7.54 -20.10 -7.72
C CYS A 236 6.27 -20.14 -6.87
N ILE A 237 6.37 -19.78 -5.59
CA ILE A 237 5.25 -19.79 -4.63
C ILE A 237 4.85 -18.39 -4.15
N GLY A 238 5.48 -17.35 -4.68
CA GLY A 238 5.13 -15.96 -4.36
C GLY A 238 6.16 -14.95 -4.83
N ALA A 239 5.71 -13.72 -4.99
CA ALA A 239 6.57 -12.57 -5.26
C ALA A 239 6.61 -11.67 -4.02
N LEU A 240 7.82 -11.36 -3.55
CA LEU A 240 8.10 -10.56 -2.37
C LEU A 240 8.60 -9.18 -2.77
N ASP A 241 8.00 -8.14 -2.21
CA ASP A 241 8.47 -6.76 -2.38
C ASP A 241 8.00 -5.88 -1.23
N GLY A 242 8.61 -4.70 -1.08
CA GLY A 242 8.27 -3.73 -0.07
C GLY A 242 7.87 -2.37 -0.66
N LYS A 243 6.94 -1.69 0.00
CA LYS A 243 6.45 -0.37 -0.40
C LYS A 243 6.45 0.63 0.74
N HIS A 244 6.96 1.84 0.47
CA HIS A 244 6.79 2.97 1.37
C HIS A 244 5.37 3.53 1.30
N ILE A 245 4.76 3.71 2.47
CA ILE A 245 3.48 4.39 2.64
C ILE A 245 3.75 5.71 3.32
N ALA A 246 3.49 6.81 2.61
CA ALA A 246 3.76 8.15 3.11
C ALA A 246 2.84 8.50 4.29
N ILE A 247 3.44 9.02 5.34
CA ILE A 247 2.75 9.52 6.52
C ILE A 247 3.14 10.97 6.79
N ARG A 248 2.28 11.71 7.47
CA ARG A 248 2.67 13.01 8.02
C ARG A 248 3.67 12.78 9.15
N LYS A 249 4.72 13.63 9.24
CA LYS A 249 5.72 13.55 10.33
C LYS A 249 5.05 13.35 11.69
N PRO A 250 5.29 12.22 12.38
CA PRO A 250 4.76 12.02 13.73
C PRO A 250 5.45 12.94 14.72
N SER A 251 4.72 13.38 15.75
CA SER A 251 5.28 14.26 16.77
C SER A 251 6.27 13.49 17.65
N GLY A 252 7.45 14.07 17.90
CA GLY A 252 8.44 13.49 18.83
C GLY A 252 9.29 12.35 18.28
N THR A 253 9.14 11.97 17.00
CA THR A 253 9.85 10.80 16.41
C THR A 253 11.16 11.12 15.69
N GLY A 254 11.58 12.39 15.68
CA GLY A 254 12.81 12.77 14.98
C GLY A 254 12.79 12.37 13.50
N THR A 255 13.77 11.56 13.10
CA THR A 255 13.97 11.08 11.72
C THR A 255 13.71 9.56 11.55
N ILE A 256 13.19 8.88 12.55
CA ILE A 256 12.97 7.41 12.53
C ILE A 256 12.16 6.97 11.30
N TYR A 257 11.13 7.72 10.94
CA TYR A 257 10.28 7.42 9.78
C TYR A 257 10.72 8.12 8.49
N TYR A 258 11.85 8.85 8.50
CA TYR A 258 12.33 9.60 7.33
C TYR A 258 13.09 8.69 6.39
N ASN A 259 12.57 8.51 5.19
CA ASN A 259 13.15 7.59 4.21
C ASN A 259 14.20 8.27 3.30
N TYR A 260 14.88 7.45 2.49
CA TYR A 260 15.92 7.91 1.56
C TYR A 260 15.38 8.83 0.44
N LYS A 261 14.07 8.76 0.13
CA LYS A 261 13.39 9.64 -0.84
C LYS A 261 12.94 10.98 -0.22
N LYS A 262 13.38 11.27 1.01
CA LYS A 262 13.18 12.54 1.73
C LYS A 262 11.73 12.83 2.14
N TYR A 263 10.96 11.79 2.53
CA TYR A 263 9.66 11.97 3.18
C TYR A 263 9.48 10.94 4.32
N PHE A 264 8.46 11.14 5.16
CA PHE A 264 8.16 10.24 6.27
C PHE A 264 7.26 9.11 5.81
N SER A 265 7.60 7.87 6.14
CA SER A 265 6.85 6.68 5.73
C SER A 265 6.95 5.55 6.74
N ILE A 266 5.97 4.65 6.69
CA ILE A 266 6.07 3.28 7.16
C ILE A 266 6.20 2.35 5.95
N VAL A 267 6.58 1.11 6.21
CA VAL A 267 6.77 0.12 5.15
C VAL A 267 5.68 -0.93 5.22
N LEU A 268 5.20 -1.34 4.05
CA LEU A 268 4.42 -2.54 3.80
C LEU A 268 5.30 -3.53 3.05
N LEU A 269 5.73 -4.62 3.70
CA LEU A 269 6.34 -5.78 3.07
C LEU A 269 5.23 -6.77 2.74
N ALA A 270 5.23 -7.36 1.55
CA ALA A 270 4.18 -8.28 1.13
C ALA A 270 4.69 -9.44 0.29
N LEU A 271 4.13 -10.63 0.53
CA LEU A 271 4.21 -11.79 -0.36
C LEU A 271 2.89 -11.92 -1.12
N VAL A 272 2.97 -11.97 -2.44
CA VAL A 272 1.80 -11.95 -3.33
C VAL A 272 1.83 -13.17 -4.24
N ASP A 273 0.66 -13.79 -4.48
CA ASP A 273 0.53 -14.93 -5.38
C ASP A 273 0.28 -14.52 -6.85
N ALA A 274 0.27 -15.49 -7.74
CA ALA A 274 0.05 -15.30 -9.18
C ALA A 274 -1.27 -14.60 -9.54
N ASN A 275 -2.24 -14.58 -8.64
CA ASN A 275 -3.55 -13.95 -8.80
C ASN A 275 -3.66 -12.56 -8.16
N TYR A 276 -2.52 -11.99 -7.75
CA TYR A 276 -2.42 -10.69 -7.07
C TYR A 276 -3.06 -10.66 -5.68
N LEU A 277 -3.17 -11.80 -4.99
CA LEU A 277 -3.64 -11.88 -3.61
C LEU A 277 -2.46 -11.74 -2.65
N PHE A 278 -2.59 -10.91 -1.65
CA PHE A 278 -1.65 -10.83 -0.54
C PHE A 278 -1.75 -12.10 0.30
N ARG A 279 -0.70 -12.91 0.32
CA ARG A 279 -0.62 -14.13 1.14
C ARG A 279 -0.02 -13.88 2.51
N TYR A 280 0.88 -12.90 2.57
CA TYR A 280 1.48 -12.41 3.80
C TYR A 280 1.71 -10.92 3.68
N ILE A 281 1.55 -10.20 4.78
CA ILE A 281 1.91 -8.79 4.91
C ILE A 281 2.56 -8.54 6.26
N ASP A 282 3.59 -7.70 6.27
CA ASP A 282 4.16 -7.10 7.47
C ASP A 282 4.12 -5.57 7.29
N VAL A 283 3.50 -4.88 8.25
CA VAL A 283 3.21 -3.45 8.14
C VAL A 283 3.65 -2.74 9.39
N GLY A 284 4.41 -1.65 9.23
CA GLY A 284 4.74 -0.77 10.36
C GLY A 284 6.21 -0.52 10.57
N ALA A 285 7.09 -1.24 9.87
CA ALA A 285 8.51 -0.94 9.89
C ALA A 285 8.77 0.52 9.50
N SER A 286 9.75 1.15 10.16
CA SER A 286 10.08 2.55 9.91
C SER A 286 10.65 2.78 8.52
N GLY A 287 10.32 3.90 7.89
CA GLY A 287 10.79 4.22 6.54
C GLY A 287 12.30 4.38 6.38
N ALA A 288 13.05 4.46 7.47
CA ALA A 288 14.51 4.46 7.44
C ALA A 288 15.09 3.05 7.21
N GLY A 289 14.28 1.98 7.37
CA GLY A 289 14.70 0.60 7.13
C GLY A 289 14.92 0.28 5.65
N SER A 290 15.76 -0.71 5.35
CA SER A 290 15.91 -1.30 4.02
C SER A 290 15.07 -2.56 3.88
N ASP A 291 14.69 -2.95 2.65
CA ASP A 291 13.95 -4.18 2.36
C ASP A 291 14.59 -5.40 3.02
N ALA A 292 15.89 -5.57 2.81
CA ALA A 292 16.64 -6.69 3.39
C ALA A 292 16.64 -6.65 4.92
N GLY A 293 16.75 -5.45 5.53
CA GLY A 293 16.73 -5.29 6.98
C GLY A 293 15.35 -5.61 7.56
N ILE A 294 14.28 -5.15 6.92
CA ILE A 294 12.90 -5.42 7.33
C ILE A 294 12.59 -6.91 7.17
N PHE A 295 12.92 -7.48 6.02
CA PHE A 295 12.69 -8.90 5.76
C PHE A 295 13.50 -9.81 6.70
N ASN A 296 14.72 -9.42 7.06
CA ASN A 296 15.53 -10.21 7.99
C ASN A 296 14.91 -10.35 9.40
N ASN A 297 14.03 -9.44 9.76
CA ASN A 297 13.35 -9.41 11.06
C ASN A 297 11.85 -9.72 10.96
N CYS A 298 11.36 -10.22 9.80
CA CYS A 298 9.95 -10.55 9.64
C CYS A 298 9.67 -12.02 9.96
N GLU A 299 8.48 -12.28 10.46
CA GLU A 299 7.98 -13.61 10.82
C GLU A 299 8.02 -14.58 9.62
N LEU A 300 7.71 -14.12 8.41
CA LEU A 300 7.76 -14.94 7.19
C LEU A 300 9.12 -15.62 6.99
N LYS A 301 10.21 -14.88 7.21
CA LYS A 301 11.55 -15.45 7.08
C LYS A 301 11.81 -16.51 8.16
N GLU A 302 11.40 -16.26 9.39
CA GLU A 302 11.54 -17.22 10.50
C GLU A 302 10.76 -18.48 10.19
N MET A 303 9.52 -18.38 9.71
CA MET A 303 8.69 -19.52 9.31
C MET A 303 9.32 -20.34 8.16
N ILE A 304 9.93 -19.67 7.17
CA ILE A 304 10.60 -20.36 6.05
C ILE A 304 11.86 -21.09 6.55
N GLU A 305 12.73 -20.41 7.30
CA GLU A 305 13.98 -20.98 7.79
C GLU A 305 13.75 -22.04 8.87
N GLY A 306 12.65 -21.94 9.65
CA GLY A 306 12.18 -22.93 10.63
C GLY A 306 11.41 -24.11 10.02
N ALA A 307 11.20 -24.14 8.70
CA ALA A 307 10.40 -25.16 8.00
C ALA A 307 8.93 -25.26 8.50
N GLU A 308 8.36 -24.17 8.99
CA GLU A 308 6.99 -24.14 9.52
C GLU A 308 5.91 -24.04 8.43
N LEU A 309 6.31 -23.64 7.19
CA LEU A 309 5.37 -23.36 6.09
C LEU A 309 4.78 -24.63 5.43
N GLN A 310 5.17 -25.83 5.82
CA GLN A 310 4.72 -27.06 5.18
C GLN A 310 4.84 -27.03 3.64
N LEU A 311 5.97 -26.55 3.14
CA LEU A 311 6.22 -26.49 1.68
C LEU A 311 6.25 -27.89 1.09
N PRO A 312 5.85 -28.06 -0.20
CA PRO A 312 5.98 -29.33 -0.89
C PRO A 312 7.45 -29.78 -0.93
N PRO A 313 7.72 -31.10 -0.95
CA PRO A 313 9.07 -31.59 -1.16
C PRO A 313 9.63 -31.14 -2.49
N ALA A 314 10.95 -30.95 -2.57
CA ALA A 314 11.61 -30.59 -3.82
C ALA A 314 11.31 -31.64 -4.91
N THR A 315 10.97 -31.18 -6.11
CA THR A 315 10.68 -32.02 -7.29
C THR A 315 11.52 -31.60 -8.48
N PRO A 316 11.80 -32.49 -9.45
CA PRO A 316 12.54 -32.12 -10.63
C PRO A 316 11.67 -31.27 -11.58
N LEU A 317 12.25 -30.23 -12.20
CA LEU A 317 11.59 -29.46 -13.28
C LEU A 317 11.51 -30.24 -14.59
N VAL A 318 12.48 -31.12 -14.81
CA VAL A 318 12.52 -32.07 -15.93
C VAL A 318 12.71 -33.46 -15.34
N GLN A 319 11.94 -34.42 -15.80
CA GLN A 319 11.97 -35.79 -15.29
C GLN A 319 13.40 -36.38 -15.36
N GLY A 320 13.86 -36.97 -14.26
CA GLY A 320 15.18 -37.58 -14.15
C GLY A 320 16.33 -36.61 -13.88
N GLN A 321 16.05 -35.31 -13.71
CA GLN A 321 17.06 -34.31 -13.36
C GLN A 321 17.05 -33.98 -11.86
N ARG A 322 17.84 -32.94 -11.49
CA ARG A 322 17.98 -32.44 -10.12
C ARG A 322 16.62 -32.01 -9.54
N HIS A 323 16.40 -32.37 -8.28
CA HIS A 323 15.28 -31.84 -7.49
C HIS A 323 15.52 -30.36 -7.15
N VAL A 324 14.50 -29.55 -7.42
CA VAL A 324 14.48 -28.11 -7.20
C VAL A 324 13.48 -27.81 -6.07
N PRO A 325 13.88 -27.09 -5.00
CA PRO A 325 12.95 -26.65 -3.98
C PRO A 325 11.97 -25.61 -4.51
N PHE A 326 10.85 -25.44 -3.83
CA PHE A 326 9.94 -24.33 -4.06
C PHE A 326 10.54 -23.05 -3.48
N PHE A 327 10.35 -21.91 -4.17
CA PHE A 327 11.00 -20.65 -3.81
C PHE A 327 10.08 -19.45 -4.06
N ILE A 328 10.35 -18.38 -3.34
CA ILE A 328 9.78 -17.04 -3.59
C ILE A 328 10.72 -16.25 -4.50
N VAL A 329 10.19 -15.26 -5.23
CA VAL A 329 10.99 -14.35 -6.05
C VAL A 329 10.98 -12.95 -5.42
N GLY A 330 12.14 -12.32 -5.38
CA GLY A 330 12.32 -10.97 -4.84
C GLY A 330 13.19 -10.10 -5.76
N ASP A 331 13.36 -8.83 -5.40
CA ASP A 331 14.23 -7.91 -6.13
C ASP A 331 15.72 -8.10 -5.77
N GLU A 332 16.57 -7.27 -6.37
CA GLU A 332 18.03 -7.33 -6.14
C GLU A 332 18.44 -7.01 -4.69
N ALA A 333 17.60 -6.32 -3.91
CA ALA A 333 17.91 -5.93 -2.54
C ALA A 333 17.95 -7.12 -1.58
N PHE A 334 17.19 -8.17 -1.87
CA PHE A 334 17.14 -9.36 -1.02
C PHE A 334 18.39 -10.24 -1.15
N ALA A 335 18.71 -11.00 -0.09
CA ALA A 335 19.77 -12.00 -0.13
C ALA A 335 19.34 -13.20 -0.99
N LEU A 336 20.22 -13.68 -1.88
CA LEU A 336 19.98 -14.92 -2.62
C LEU A 336 20.04 -16.12 -1.67
N LYS A 337 18.98 -16.91 -1.65
CA LYS A 337 18.81 -18.14 -0.84
C LYS A 337 18.24 -19.26 -1.72
N THR A 338 18.31 -20.50 -1.30
CA THR A 338 17.70 -21.63 -2.02
C THR A 338 16.19 -21.50 -2.12
N TRP A 339 15.57 -20.83 -1.19
CA TRP A 339 14.13 -20.53 -1.12
C TRP A 339 13.78 -19.10 -1.52
N LEU A 340 14.77 -18.24 -1.89
CA LEU A 340 14.55 -16.87 -2.41
C LEU A 340 15.43 -16.60 -3.63
N MET A 341 14.82 -16.59 -4.80
CA MET A 341 15.46 -16.29 -6.08
C MET A 341 15.36 -14.81 -6.42
N LYS A 342 16.41 -14.28 -7.03
CA LYS A 342 16.49 -12.89 -7.46
C LYS A 342 17.19 -12.74 -8.80
N PRO A 343 17.01 -11.60 -9.50
CA PRO A 343 17.71 -11.32 -10.75
C PRO A 343 19.23 -11.39 -10.59
N ILE A 344 19.91 -11.71 -11.68
CA ILE A 344 21.36 -11.62 -11.80
C ILE A 344 21.72 -10.14 -12.04
N PRO A 345 22.74 -9.57 -11.35
CA PRO A 345 23.17 -8.20 -11.55
C PRO A 345 23.45 -7.86 -13.02
N LEU A 346 23.08 -6.66 -13.46
CA LEU A 346 23.12 -6.26 -14.88
C LEU A 346 24.52 -6.22 -15.51
N ARG A 347 25.60 -6.24 -14.71
CA ARG A 347 26.96 -6.15 -15.24
C ARG A 347 27.38 -7.46 -15.92
N GLN A 348 27.80 -7.36 -17.19
CA GLN A 348 28.38 -8.47 -17.99
C GLN A 348 27.49 -9.73 -18.12
N GLN A 349 26.19 -9.56 -18.26
CA GLN A 349 25.27 -10.68 -18.44
C GLN A 349 25.42 -11.35 -19.82
N THR A 350 25.44 -12.67 -19.81
CA THR A 350 25.26 -13.47 -21.04
C THR A 350 23.81 -13.38 -21.55
N ARG A 351 23.57 -13.72 -22.82
CA ARG A 351 22.19 -13.77 -23.37
C ARG A 351 21.28 -14.67 -22.55
N ARG A 352 21.76 -15.84 -22.13
CA ARG A 352 21.01 -16.80 -21.29
C ARG A 352 20.61 -16.21 -19.95
N GLN A 353 21.48 -15.44 -19.32
CA GLN A 353 21.21 -14.75 -18.07
C GLN A 353 20.20 -13.60 -18.24
N ARG A 354 20.20 -12.91 -19.37
CA ARG A 354 19.18 -11.89 -19.69
C ARG A 354 17.80 -12.50 -19.85
N ILE A 355 17.70 -13.68 -20.51
CA ILE A 355 16.45 -14.44 -20.61
C ILE A 355 15.94 -14.82 -19.22
N TYR A 356 16.80 -15.34 -18.34
CA TYR A 356 16.41 -15.63 -16.96
C TYR A 356 15.93 -14.36 -16.23
N ASN A 357 16.64 -13.24 -16.34
CA ASN A 357 16.23 -11.98 -15.71
C ASN A 357 14.90 -11.48 -16.25
N TYR A 358 14.63 -11.63 -17.53
CA TYR A 358 13.33 -11.34 -18.11
C TYR A 358 12.23 -12.23 -17.50
N ARG A 359 12.44 -13.52 -17.40
CA ARG A 359 11.48 -14.50 -16.86
C ARG A 359 11.18 -14.26 -15.37
N ILE A 360 12.20 -14.08 -14.54
CA ILE A 360 12.00 -13.80 -13.11
C ILE A 360 11.35 -12.42 -12.89
N SER A 361 11.67 -11.41 -13.71
CA SER A 361 11.04 -10.09 -13.63
C SER A 361 9.55 -10.15 -13.97
N ARG A 362 9.14 -11.04 -14.89
CA ARG A 362 7.71 -11.29 -15.18
C ARG A 362 6.99 -11.85 -13.95
N ALA A 363 7.56 -12.87 -13.30
CA ALA A 363 6.99 -13.42 -12.07
C ALA A 363 6.95 -12.39 -10.93
N ARG A 364 8.00 -11.56 -10.78
CA ARG A 364 8.06 -10.52 -9.77
C ARG A 364 7.07 -9.37 -10.01
N ARG A 365 6.75 -9.06 -11.28
CA ARG A 365 5.75 -8.01 -11.64
C ARG A 365 4.40 -8.20 -10.95
N VAL A 366 4.09 -9.41 -10.50
CA VAL A 366 2.85 -9.73 -9.80
C VAL A 366 2.68 -8.88 -8.53
N VAL A 367 3.72 -8.73 -7.73
CA VAL A 367 3.62 -7.93 -6.50
C VAL A 367 3.53 -6.42 -6.82
N GLU A 368 4.23 -5.94 -7.85
CA GLU A 368 4.11 -4.55 -8.33
C GLU A 368 2.68 -4.25 -8.80
N ASN A 369 2.07 -5.16 -9.56
CA ASN A 369 0.68 -5.05 -9.96
C ASN A 369 -0.30 -5.08 -8.78
N ALA A 370 -0.09 -5.95 -7.80
CA ALA A 370 -0.92 -6.00 -6.60
C ALA A 370 -0.90 -4.66 -5.84
N PHE A 371 0.27 -4.07 -5.65
CA PHE A 371 0.40 -2.74 -5.06
C PHE A 371 -0.26 -1.66 -5.93
N GLY A 372 -0.10 -1.73 -7.25
CA GLY A 372 -0.74 -0.81 -8.18
C GLY A 372 -2.28 -0.87 -8.09
N ILE A 373 -2.86 -2.06 -8.06
CA ILE A 373 -4.32 -2.26 -7.90
C ILE A 373 -4.79 -1.74 -6.53
N LEU A 374 -4.04 -2.05 -5.46
CA LEU A 374 -4.34 -1.58 -4.10
C LEU A 374 -4.42 -0.05 -4.06
N ALA A 375 -3.40 0.63 -4.56
CA ALA A 375 -3.31 2.08 -4.55
C ALA A 375 -4.32 2.75 -5.52
N ALA A 376 -4.58 2.17 -6.69
CA ALA A 376 -5.58 2.66 -7.64
C ALA A 376 -6.99 2.62 -7.05
N ARG A 377 -7.29 1.64 -6.21
CA ARG A 377 -8.57 1.53 -5.51
C ARG A 377 -8.62 2.42 -4.28
N PHE A 378 -7.61 2.37 -3.44
CA PHE A 378 -7.49 3.14 -2.21
C PHE A 378 -6.52 4.30 -2.39
N ARG A 379 -7.01 5.40 -3.00
CA ARG A 379 -6.19 6.56 -3.34
C ARG A 379 -5.60 7.31 -2.15
N ILE A 380 -5.96 6.91 -0.93
CA ILE A 380 -5.31 7.39 0.29
C ILE A 380 -3.79 7.14 0.26
N PHE A 381 -3.34 6.09 -0.42
CA PHE A 381 -1.91 5.78 -0.58
C PHE A 381 -1.16 6.77 -1.49
N PHE A 382 -1.87 7.61 -2.25
CA PHE A 382 -1.26 8.68 -3.05
C PHE A 382 -1.04 9.99 -2.26
N THR A 383 -1.39 10.00 -0.98
CA THR A 383 -1.26 11.18 -0.10
C THR A 383 -0.47 10.82 1.16
N ALA A 384 0.20 11.83 1.75
CA ALA A 384 0.79 11.64 3.07
C ALA A 384 -0.33 11.55 4.12
N ILE A 385 -0.54 10.35 4.67
CA ILE A 385 -1.66 10.04 5.57
C ILE A 385 -1.50 10.79 6.90
N PRO A 386 -2.45 11.65 7.28
CA PRO A 386 -2.33 12.50 8.48
C PRO A 386 -2.81 11.80 9.76
N LEU A 387 -2.41 10.54 9.94
CA LEU A 387 -2.73 9.73 11.12
C LEU A 387 -1.45 9.26 11.80
N PRO A 388 -1.50 8.91 13.11
CA PRO A 388 -0.38 8.26 13.79
C PRO A 388 0.02 6.94 13.12
N PRO A 389 1.31 6.54 13.15
CA PRO A 389 1.82 5.35 12.48
C PRO A 389 1.01 4.08 12.79
N GLU A 390 0.64 3.85 14.05
CA GLU A 390 -0.12 2.68 14.49
C GLU A 390 -1.53 2.62 13.87
N ARG A 391 -2.14 3.79 13.65
CA ARG A 391 -3.44 3.87 12.94
C ARG A 391 -3.28 3.68 11.44
N VAL A 392 -2.18 4.17 10.86
CA VAL A 392 -1.87 3.93 9.44
C VAL A 392 -1.59 2.45 9.20
N GLN A 393 -0.86 1.79 10.08
CA GLN A 393 -0.63 0.35 10.03
C GLN A 393 -1.94 -0.43 9.93
N LYS A 394 -2.88 -0.21 10.86
CA LYS A 394 -4.20 -0.85 10.82
C LYS A 394 -4.99 -0.52 9.55
N LEU A 395 -4.94 0.74 9.10
CA LEU A 395 -5.60 1.15 7.86
C LEU A 395 -5.05 0.38 6.65
N VAL A 396 -3.74 0.19 6.56
CA VAL A 396 -3.09 -0.58 5.50
C VAL A 396 -3.54 -2.04 5.54
N VAL A 397 -3.53 -2.67 6.71
CA VAL A 397 -4.02 -4.05 6.88
C VAL A 397 -5.45 -4.18 6.40
N ALA A 398 -6.36 -3.29 6.82
CA ALA A 398 -7.75 -3.28 6.37
C ALA A 398 -7.87 -3.14 4.85
N CYS A 399 -7.06 -2.25 4.22
CA CYS A 399 -7.05 -2.11 2.76
C CYS A 399 -6.57 -3.38 2.05
N CYS A 400 -5.58 -4.10 2.58
CA CYS A 400 -5.09 -5.36 2.04
C CYS A 400 -6.14 -6.49 2.18
N CYS A 401 -6.85 -6.57 3.32
CA CYS A 401 -7.97 -7.50 3.51
C CYS A 401 -9.07 -7.24 2.48
N LEU A 402 -9.50 -5.99 2.35
CA LEU A 402 -10.51 -5.61 1.36
C LEU A 402 -10.03 -5.83 -0.08
N HIS A 403 -8.74 -5.63 -0.38
CA HIS A 403 -8.18 -5.95 -1.69
C HIS A 403 -8.38 -7.43 -2.04
N ASN A 404 -8.02 -8.33 -1.14
CA ASN A 404 -8.17 -9.76 -1.35
C ASN A 404 -9.64 -10.16 -1.52
N LEU A 405 -10.53 -9.68 -0.64
CA LEU A 405 -11.97 -9.87 -0.76
C LEU A 405 -12.47 -9.43 -2.14
N PHE A 406 -12.10 -8.25 -2.61
CA PHE A 406 -12.52 -7.73 -3.90
C PHE A 406 -11.97 -8.56 -5.07
N ARG A 407 -10.72 -9.00 -4.98
CA ARG A 407 -10.10 -9.84 -6.01
C ARG A 407 -10.81 -11.19 -6.13
N ARG A 408 -11.20 -11.81 -5.02
CA ARG A 408 -11.92 -13.10 -5.01
C ARG A 408 -13.35 -12.94 -5.56
N GLN A 409 -14.07 -11.90 -5.15
CA GLN A 409 -15.47 -11.68 -5.54
C GLN A 409 -15.65 -11.20 -6.98
N GLN A 410 -14.75 -10.35 -7.49
CA GLN A 410 -14.88 -9.76 -8.82
C GLN A 410 -14.30 -10.64 -9.94
N GLY A 411 -13.58 -11.71 -9.59
CA GLY A 411 -12.92 -12.59 -10.57
C GLY A 411 -11.86 -11.86 -11.41
N ARG A 412 -11.31 -12.57 -12.39
CA ARG A 412 -10.25 -12.04 -13.29
C ARG A 412 -10.78 -11.00 -14.30
N VAL A 413 -12.07 -11.00 -14.60
CA VAL A 413 -12.66 -10.26 -15.73
C VAL A 413 -12.72 -8.75 -15.50
N ASN A 414 -13.03 -8.29 -14.28
CA ASN A 414 -13.22 -6.86 -14.00
C ASN A 414 -11.93 -6.08 -13.68
N GLY A 415 -10.79 -6.74 -13.63
CA GLY A 415 -9.50 -6.12 -13.32
C GLY A 415 -8.47 -6.11 -14.46
N ALA A 416 -8.80 -6.68 -15.62
CA ALA A 416 -7.84 -6.87 -16.71
C ALA A 416 -7.24 -5.55 -17.26
N ALA A 417 -8.00 -4.46 -17.26
CA ALA A 417 -7.48 -3.16 -17.67
C ALA A 417 -6.62 -2.46 -16.60
N LEU A 418 -6.77 -2.85 -15.33
CA LEU A 418 -6.02 -2.25 -14.22
C LEU A 418 -4.59 -2.78 -14.12
N VAL A 419 -4.33 -4.03 -14.53
CA VAL A 419 -3.04 -4.71 -14.38
C VAL A 419 -2.21 -4.65 -15.65
N ASP A 420 -0.90 -4.73 -15.46
CA ASP A 420 0.02 -5.00 -16.58
C ASP A 420 -0.30 -6.37 -17.15
N ARG A 421 -0.37 -6.47 -18.46
CA ARG A 421 -0.59 -7.71 -19.19
C ARG A 421 0.40 -7.81 -20.34
N GLU A 422 0.49 -8.96 -20.93
CA GLU A 422 1.29 -9.17 -22.13
C GLU A 422 0.38 -9.39 -23.33
N ASP A 423 0.80 -8.85 -24.47
CA ASP A 423 0.17 -9.15 -25.76
C ASP A 423 0.56 -10.57 -26.23
N GLU A 424 0.05 -10.98 -27.38
CA GLU A 424 0.34 -12.29 -28.00
C GLU A 424 1.83 -12.50 -28.31
N ASN A 425 2.61 -11.40 -28.38
CA ASN A 425 4.05 -11.40 -28.64
C ASN A 425 4.87 -11.27 -27.34
N GLY A 426 4.26 -11.35 -26.16
CA GLY A 426 4.91 -11.22 -24.86
C GLY A 426 5.31 -9.78 -24.51
N ARG A 427 4.86 -8.75 -25.27
CA ARG A 427 5.17 -7.35 -24.99
C ARG A 427 4.27 -6.83 -23.87
N LEU A 428 4.86 -6.04 -22.99
CA LEU A 428 4.16 -5.42 -21.87
C LEU A 428 3.12 -4.40 -22.36
N VAL A 429 1.86 -4.64 -22.02
CA VAL A 429 0.78 -3.66 -22.12
C VAL A 429 0.55 -3.13 -20.71
N GLU A 430 0.92 -1.87 -20.47
CA GLU A 430 0.85 -1.26 -19.15
C GLU A 430 -0.58 -1.16 -18.65
N GLY A 431 -0.79 -1.52 -17.38
CA GLY A 431 -2.06 -1.37 -16.69
C GLY A 431 -2.38 0.10 -16.37
N GLN A 432 -3.66 0.40 -16.25
CA GLN A 432 -4.13 1.76 -15.92
C GLN A 432 -3.56 2.30 -14.61
N TRP A 433 -3.12 1.43 -13.68
CA TRP A 433 -2.50 1.85 -12.43
C TRP A 433 -1.19 2.63 -12.65
N ARG A 434 -0.44 2.36 -13.75
CA ARG A 434 0.81 3.08 -14.07
C ARG A 434 0.57 4.51 -14.52
N GLN A 435 -0.60 4.81 -15.08
CA GLN A 435 -0.98 6.16 -15.51
C GLN A 435 -1.29 7.09 -14.33
N GLN A 436 -1.49 6.55 -13.14
CA GLN A 436 -1.74 7.33 -11.93
C GLN A 436 -0.40 7.67 -11.27
N GLN A 437 -0.11 8.96 -11.06
CA GLN A 437 1.13 9.41 -10.43
C GLN A 437 1.20 8.89 -8.97
N GLN A 438 2.08 7.93 -8.73
CA GLN A 438 2.33 7.33 -7.41
C GLN A 438 3.39 8.14 -6.64
N ARG A 439 3.10 9.39 -6.24
CA ARG A 439 4.08 10.26 -5.58
C ARG A 439 4.45 9.86 -4.14
N HIS A 440 3.70 8.99 -3.48
CA HIS A 440 3.83 8.66 -2.06
C HIS A 440 3.70 7.18 -1.75
N PHE A 441 3.82 6.33 -2.78
CA PHE A 441 3.74 4.88 -2.68
C PHE A 441 4.90 4.29 -3.50
N ASP A 442 6.10 4.42 -2.93
CA ASP A 442 7.37 4.16 -3.60
C ASP A 442 8.04 2.88 -3.12
N ASP A 443 8.90 2.30 -3.98
CA ASP A 443 9.76 1.16 -3.63
C ASP A 443 10.78 1.54 -2.55
N ILE A 444 11.20 0.56 -1.76
CA ILE A 444 12.19 0.71 -0.69
C ILE A 444 13.61 0.77 -1.26
N GLN A 445 14.56 1.25 -0.45
CA GLN A 445 15.95 1.41 -0.86
C GLN A 445 16.62 0.06 -1.10
N ARG A 446 17.25 -0.10 -2.26
CA ARG A 446 18.08 -1.25 -2.61
C ARG A 446 19.45 -1.14 -1.97
N LEU A 447 19.69 -1.89 -0.90
CA LEU A 447 21.00 -2.07 -0.31
C LEU A 447 21.45 -3.50 -0.60
N ASN A 448 22.57 -3.66 -1.32
CA ASN A 448 23.14 -4.98 -1.56
C ASN A 448 23.72 -5.55 -0.27
N TYR A 449 23.03 -6.47 0.36
CA TYR A 449 23.49 -7.19 1.54
C TYR A 449 23.58 -8.69 1.29
N GLY A 450 24.69 -9.28 1.75
CA GLY A 450 24.82 -10.69 2.06
C GLY A 450 25.73 -11.49 1.15
N ARG A 451 26.57 -12.30 1.79
CA ARG A 451 27.36 -13.37 1.17
C ARG A 451 26.37 -14.37 0.54
N GLN A 452 26.38 -14.49 -0.77
CA GLN A 452 25.56 -15.45 -1.48
C GLN A 452 26.05 -16.86 -1.14
N LEU A 453 25.13 -17.74 -0.73
CA LEU A 453 25.46 -19.16 -0.54
C LEU A 453 25.75 -19.79 -1.90
N GLU A 454 26.81 -20.60 -1.99
CA GLU A 454 27.20 -21.24 -3.26
C GLU A 454 26.11 -22.16 -3.80
N GLU A 455 25.39 -22.85 -2.91
CA GLU A 455 24.24 -23.68 -3.25
C GLU A 455 23.12 -22.90 -3.93
N ALA A 456 22.81 -21.71 -3.43
CA ALA A 456 21.78 -20.83 -4.00
C ALA A 456 22.18 -20.29 -5.40
N LYS A 457 23.47 -20.05 -5.61
CA LYS A 457 23.98 -19.69 -6.95
C LYS A 457 23.86 -20.86 -7.91
N THR A 458 24.27 -22.05 -7.50
CA THR A 458 24.16 -23.27 -8.29
C THR A 458 22.70 -23.56 -8.67
N LEU A 459 21.77 -23.32 -7.75
CA LEU A 459 20.34 -23.43 -8.03
C LEU A 459 19.87 -22.39 -9.06
N ARG A 460 20.29 -21.14 -8.90
CA ARG A 460 19.94 -20.08 -9.85
C ARG A 460 20.54 -20.37 -11.25
N ASP A 461 21.75 -20.84 -11.32
CA ASP A 461 22.39 -21.20 -12.59
C ASP A 461 21.67 -22.39 -13.26
N TYR A 462 21.20 -23.37 -12.49
CA TYR A 462 20.29 -24.42 -13.00
C TYR A 462 18.99 -23.84 -13.57
N LEU A 463 18.38 -22.86 -12.89
CA LEU A 463 17.19 -22.17 -13.41
C LEU A 463 17.48 -21.36 -14.69
N VAL A 464 18.69 -20.76 -14.81
CA VAL A 464 19.14 -20.15 -16.06
C VAL A 464 19.20 -21.20 -17.17
N ASP A 465 19.73 -22.38 -16.90
CA ASP A 465 19.81 -23.47 -17.88
C ASP A 465 18.40 -23.96 -18.25
N TYR A 466 17.55 -24.16 -17.28
CA TYR A 466 16.15 -24.61 -17.48
C TYR A 466 15.36 -23.66 -18.39
N VAL A 467 15.32 -22.35 -18.10
CA VAL A 467 14.55 -21.41 -18.93
C VAL A 467 15.08 -21.24 -20.36
N ASN A 468 16.29 -21.73 -20.63
CA ASN A 468 16.92 -21.78 -21.95
C ASN A 468 16.90 -23.18 -22.58
N SER A 469 16.31 -24.18 -21.91
CA SER A 469 16.14 -25.53 -22.44
C SER A 469 14.86 -25.65 -23.29
N PRO A 470 14.71 -26.70 -24.10
CA PRO A 470 13.48 -26.93 -24.86
C PRO A 470 12.23 -27.01 -23.96
N GLU A 471 12.34 -27.60 -22.77
CA GLU A 471 11.24 -27.82 -21.83
C GLU A 471 10.83 -26.53 -21.11
N GLY A 472 11.81 -25.64 -20.81
CA GLY A 472 11.57 -24.42 -20.03
C GLY A 472 11.43 -23.15 -20.86
N SER A 473 11.77 -23.18 -22.15
CA SER A 473 11.71 -22.00 -23.03
C SER A 473 10.30 -21.61 -23.42
N VAL A 474 10.09 -20.33 -23.70
CA VAL A 474 8.85 -19.81 -24.30
C VAL A 474 9.15 -19.14 -25.63
N ALA A 475 8.27 -19.29 -26.60
CA ALA A 475 8.53 -18.92 -27.99
C ALA A 475 8.95 -17.47 -28.24
N TRP A 476 8.48 -16.54 -27.40
CA TRP A 476 8.73 -15.11 -27.56
C TRP A 476 9.96 -14.58 -26.77
N GLN A 477 10.55 -15.38 -25.87
CA GLN A 477 11.58 -14.87 -24.93
C GLN A 477 12.83 -14.34 -25.63
N GLU A 478 13.18 -14.88 -26.79
CA GLU A 478 14.32 -14.47 -27.59
C GLU A 478 14.18 -13.02 -28.11
N ASN A 479 12.95 -12.58 -28.35
CA ASN A 479 12.64 -11.25 -28.85
C ASN A 479 12.64 -10.18 -27.75
N MET A 480 12.81 -10.58 -26.47
CA MET A 480 12.66 -9.71 -25.30
C MET A 480 14.01 -9.36 -24.64
N VAL A 481 15.15 -9.82 -25.20
CA VAL A 481 16.50 -9.64 -24.61
C VAL A 481 17.56 -9.19 -25.64
#